data_d70bee7fbb9e4ae0d671f271555893c7
#
_entry.id   d70bee7fbb9e4ae0d671f271555893c7
#
_cell.length_a   1.000
_cell.length_b   1.000
_cell.length_c   1.000
_cell.angle_alpha   90.00
_cell.angle_beta   90.00
_cell.angle_gamma   90.00
#
_symmetry.space_group_name_H-M   'P 1'
#
loop_
_entity.id
_entity.type
_entity.pdbx_description
1 polymer ?
#
loop_
_entity_poly.entity_id
_entity_poly.type
_entity_poly.pdbx_seq_one_letter_code
_entity_poly.pdbx_strand_id
1 'polypeptide(L)'
;MSDKNLDQTFLSGSNSVFINDLLNKWENDPKSVPEEWSNLFKEIGSEIADKGPSWAKENNRVIGAVDIEESVKAVAQGVAGKGKISASDLRSATTDSLRAIMLIRAYRIRGHLLANLDPLKLLEPDIHPELDPKTYGFKEEDWDRPIFIDNVLGMETASLKQIMDILKETYCGSIGVEFMHVQDPAQKAWIQERIESIRNTTQFTDNGKKAIFERLVGAETFEQFLHKKYAGTKRFGLDGSESVVPAIEQILKRGSQLGLKEVVIGMAHRGRLNVLYNVLNKPFRAIISEFLGNLANPEEAGGSGDVKYHMGASADREFDNENVHLSLQANPSHLEVVAPVVIGRVRAKQLQHNDTEERDSVLGIVLHGDAAFAGQGIVAETFDFSGLRGYETGGTIHVIINNQIGFTTSPNFSRSSPYCTDVAKMVMAPIFHVNGDDPEAVVHVARIATEFRQKFSCDVVLDVICYRRFGHNEGDEPSFTQPLMYKKIRQHPSTLNV
;
A
#
# COMPACT_ATOMS: atom_id res chain seq x y z
N MET A 1 44.86 -10.84 -15.69
CA MET A 1 43.44 -10.48 -15.75
C MET A 1 43.15 -9.71 -14.49
N SER A 2 43.09 -8.61 -14.70
CA SER A 2 43.51 -7.35 -14.19
C SER A 2 42.44 -6.76 -13.27
N ASP A 3 42.94 -6.37 -12.11
CA ASP A 3 42.44 -5.44 -11.11
C ASP A 3 41.87 -4.12 -11.71
N LYS A 4 40.66 -4.17 -12.26
CA LYS A 4 39.91 -2.99 -12.68
C LYS A 4 38.60 -2.76 -11.94
N ASN A 5 38.40 -3.43 -10.82
CA ASN A 5 37.23 -3.25 -9.95
C ASN A 5 37.57 -2.67 -8.58
N LEU A 6 38.72 -2.02 -8.45
CA LEU A 6 39.04 -1.27 -7.24
C LEU A 6 38.50 0.16 -7.41
N ASP A 7 37.64 0.54 -6.49
CA ASP A 7 37.34 1.87 -6.02
C ASP A 7 36.37 2.81 -6.74
N GLN A 8 35.27 2.30 -7.29
CA GLN A 8 34.14 3.19 -7.55
C GLN A 8 33.41 3.64 -6.26
N THR A 9 33.58 2.93 -5.14
CA THR A 9 32.96 3.27 -3.86
C THR A 9 33.53 4.52 -3.21
N PHE A 10 34.79 4.84 -3.45
CA PHE A 10 35.42 6.05 -2.96
C PHE A 10 34.95 7.32 -3.71
N LEU A 11 34.52 7.19 -4.98
CA LEU A 11 33.99 8.26 -5.81
C LEU A 11 32.50 8.53 -5.57
N SER A 12 31.84 7.72 -4.74
CA SER A 12 30.39 7.81 -4.46
C SER A 12 30.12 8.10 -2.97
N GLY A 13 28.89 8.40 -2.61
CA GLY A 13 28.48 8.65 -1.24
C GLY A 13 28.85 10.05 -0.72
N SER A 14 29.28 10.15 0.53
CA SER A 14 29.57 11.42 1.19
C SER A 14 30.71 12.24 0.55
N ASN A 15 31.55 11.60 -0.24
CA ASN A 15 32.66 12.24 -0.93
C ASN A 15 32.27 12.83 -2.30
N SER A 16 31.12 12.50 -2.85
CA SER A 16 30.71 12.88 -4.20
C SER A 16 30.65 14.40 -4.40
N VAL A 17 30.20 15.16 -3.41
CA VAL A 17 30.13 16.63 -3.47
C VAL A 17 31.51 17.25 -3.58
N PHE A 18 32.47 16.76 -2.80
CA PHE A 18 33.85 17.23 -2.82
C PHE A 18 34.55 16.88 -4.14
N ILE A 19 34.32 15.66 -4.62
CA ILE A 19 34.91 15.16 -5.87
C ILE A 19 34.36 15.91 -7.09
N ASN A 20 33.03 16.19 -7.11
CA ASN A 20 32.43 17.01 -8.16
C ASN A 20 32.94 18.46 -8.17
N ASP A 21 33.18 19.06 -7.01
CA ASP A 21 33.78 20.39 -6.93
C ASP A 21 35.22 20.40 -7.50
N LEU A 22 36.01 19.37 -7.18
CA LEU A 22 37.34 19.21 -7.75
C LEU A 22 37.30 18.94 -9.27
N LEU A 23 36.38 18.12 -9.75
CA LEU A 23 36.19 17.83 -11.17
C LEU A 23 35.82 19.09 -11.94
N ASN A 24 34.85 19.87 -11.45
CA ASN A 24 34.48 21.14 -12.06
C ASN A 24 35.64 22.14 -12.12
N LYS A 25 36.48 22.20 -11.07
CA LYS A 25 37.70 23.02 -11.07
C LYS A 25 38.70 22.54 -12.11
N TRP A 26 38.90 21.22 -12.21
CA TRP A 26 39.82 20.62 -13.19
C TRP A 26 39.36 20.80 -14.63
N GLU A 27 38.08 20.70 -14.93
CA GLU A 27 37.51 20.93 -16.25
C GLU A 27 37.72 22.37 -16.73
N ASN A 28 37.63 23.35 -15.82
CA ASN A 28 37.87 24.75 -16.12
C ASN A 28 39.37 25.09 -16.20
N ASP A 29 40.19 24.52 -15.36
CA ASP A 29 41.65 24.64 -15.38
C ASP A 29 42.31 23.40 -14.76
N PRO A 30 42.89 22.49 -15.58
CA PRO A 30 43.57 21.28 -15.09
C PRO A 30 44.71 21.50 -14.08
N LYS A 31 45.18 22.73 -13.96
CA LYS A 31 46.23 23.11 -12.99
C LYS A 31 45.64 23.62 -11.67
N SER A 32 44.35 23.80 -11.58
CA SER A 32 43.67 24.29 -10.37
C SER A 32 43.49 23.23 -9.28
N VAL A 33 43.78 21.97 -9.57
CA VAL A 33 43.70 20.85 -8.65
C VAL A 33 45.08 20.20 -8.44
N PRO A 34 45.32 19.49 -7.34
CA PRO A 34 46.53 18.73 -7.11
C PRO A 34 46.81 17.71 -8.24
N GLU A 35 48.10 17.51 -8.53
CA GLU A 35 48.57 16.71 -9.64
C GLU A 35 48.00 15.27 -9.62
N GLU A 36 47.83 14.70 -8.42
CA GLU A 36 47.24 13.37 -8.19
C GLU A 36 45.79 13.30 -8.68
N TRP A 37 44.99 14.32 -8.39
CA TRP A 37 43.61 14.43 -8.84
C TRP A 37 43.52 14.73 -10.34
N SER A 38 44.42 15.56 -10.86
CA SER A 38 44.49 15.83 -12.30
C SER A 38 44.81 14.56 -13.11
N ASN A 39 45.69 13.71 -12.61
CA ASN A 39 46.03 12.44 -13.24
C ASN A 39 44.87 11.42 -13.15
N LEU A 40 44.18 11.36 -11.99
CA LEU A 40 43.01 10.54 -11.82
C LEU A 40 41.89 10.94 -12.77
N PHE A 41 41.58 12.22 -12.90
CA PHE A 41 40.54 12.71 -13.81
C PHE A 41 40.91 12.53 -15.30
N LYS A 42 42.18 12.55 -15.64
CA LYS A 42 42.62 12.19 -17.00
C LYS A 42 42.46 10.69 -17.30
N GLU A 43 42.65 9.82 -16.31
CA GLU A 43 42.57 8.38 -16.48
C GLU A 43 41.13 7.87 -16.52
N ILE A 44 40.26 8.51 -15.72
CA ILE A 44 38.83 8.14 -15.59
C ILE A 44 37.99 8.72 -16.75
N GLY A 45 38.48 9.79 -17.40
CA GLY A 45 37.83 10.45 -18.55
C GLY A 45 36.49 11.14 -18.20
N SER A 46 35.88 11.77 -19.20
CA SER A 46 34.59 12.48 -19.08
C SER A 46 33.38 11.56 -18.82
N GLU A 47 33.58 10.26 -18.74
CA GLU A 47 32.50 9.29 -18.48
C GLU A 47 31.85 9.43 -17.09
N ILE A 48 32.48 10.13 -16.15
CA ILE A 48 31.90 10.42 -14.82
C ILE A 48 31.05 11.69 -14.84
N ALA A 49 31.40 12.66 -15.65
CA ALA A 49 30.69 13.94 -15.73
C ALA A 49 29.30 13.81 -16.39
N ASP A 50 29.14 12.85 -17.31
CA ASP A 50 27.88 12.65 -18.05
C ASP A 50 26.89 11.68 -17.39
N LYS A 51 27.31 10.98 -16.34
CA LYS A 51 26.39 10.13 -15.56
C LYS A 51 26.07 10.85 -14.26
N GLY A 52 25.04 11.67 -14.28
CA GLY A 52 24.36 12.08 -13.06
C GLY A 52 24.09 10.86 -12.16
N PRO A 53 23.71 11.06 -10.88
CA PRO A 53 23.48 9.94 -9.94
C PRO A 53 22.71 8.82 -10.61
N SER A 54 23.04 7.57 -10.33
CA SER A 54 22.48 6.38 -11.01
C SER A 54 20.94 6.31 -11.04
N TRP A 55 20.29 7.12 -10.21
CA TRP A 55 18.84 7.33 -10.18
C TRP A 55 18.35 8.45 -11.13
N ALA A 56 19.22 9.32 -11.64
CA ALA A 56 18.90 10.34 -12.63
C ALA A 56 19.10 9.78 -14.04
N LYS A 57 18.22 8.86 -14.45
CA LYS A 57 18.11 8.50 -15.87
C LYS A 57 17.47 9.67 -16.61
N GLU A 58 17.91 9.91 -17.86
CA GLU A 58 17.50 11.05 -18.70
C GLU A 58 15.99 11.26 -18.88
N ASN A 59 15.15 10.29 -18.48
CA ASN A 59 13.70 10.37 -18.52
C ASN A 59 13.01 10.43 -17.13
N ASN A 60 13.77 10.45 -16.04
CA ASN A 60 13.18 10.64 -14.71
C ASN A 60 13.22 12.14 -14.39
N ARG A 61 12.20 12.88 -14.84
CA ARG A 61 11.99 14.25 -14.36
C ARG A 61 11.69 14.19 -12.88
N VAL A 62 12.64 14.60 -12.05
CA VAL A 62 12.43 14.84 -10.63
C VAL A 62 11.46 16.00 -10.51
N ILE A 63 10.28 15.75 -9.96
CA ILE A 63 9.28 16.80 -9.72
C ILE A 63 9.90 17.81 -8.75
N GLY A 64 10.19 19.02 -9.24
CA GLY A 64 10.83 20.11 -8.48
C GLY A 64 12.17 20.59 -9.00
N ALA A 65 12.81 19.87 -9.93
CA ALA A 65 13.97 20.36 -10.71
C ALA A 65 13.55 20.70 -12.13
N VAL A 66 12.49 21.51 -12.25
CA VAL A 66 12.21 22.13 -13.56
C VAL A 66 13.25 23.22 -13.75
N ASP A 67 14.05 23.10 -14.78
CA ASP A 67 14.88 24.22 -15.21
C ASP A 67 13.92 25.35 -15.61
N ILE A 68 13.80 26.32 -14.71
CA ILE A 68 12.87 27.45 -14.85
C ILE A 68 13.13 28.19 -16.17
N GLU A 69 14.38 28.22 -16.65
CA GLU A 69 14.73 28.84 -17.92
C GLU A 69 14.20 28.06 -19.14
N GLU A 70 14.23 26.73 -19.13
CA GLU A 70 13.67 25.92 -20.24
C GLU A 70 12.15 25.94 -20.24
N SER A 71 11.52 25.87 -19.09
CA SER A 71 10.06 25.97 -18.95
C SER A 71 9.56 27.37 -19.37
N VAL A 72 10.27 28.41 -19.01
CA VAL A 72 9.99 29.79 -19.45
C VAL A 72 10.19 29.92 -20.96
N LYS A 73 11.22 29.28 -21.57
CA LYS A 73 11.43 29.25 -23.02
C LYS A 73 10.35 28.45 -23.75
N ALA A 74 9.91 27.32 -23.22
CA ALA A 74 8.83 26.49 -23.78
C ALA A 74 7.50 27.23 -23.77
N VAL A 75 7.14 27.87 -22.66
CA VAL A 75 5.94 28.72 -22.53
C VAL A 75 6.05 29.92 -23.52
N ALA A 76 7.21 30.56 -23.61
CA ALA A 76 7.44 31.65 -24.54
C ALA A 76 7.34 31.22 -26.02
N GLN A 77 7.77 30.02 -26.37
CA GLN A 77 7.66 29.47 -27.72
C GLN A 77 6.25 28.99 -28.08
N GLY A 78 5.52 28.39 -27.12
CA GLY A 78 4.12 27.97 -27.32
C GLY A 78 3.12 29.13 -27.44
N VAL A 79 3.45 30.30 -26.90
CA VAL A 79 2.61 31.51 -26.94
C VAL A 79 3.10 32.51 -28.00
N ALA A 80 4.30 32.38 -28.54
CA ALA A 80 4.87 33.28 -29.54
C ALA A 80 4.14 33.28 -30.89
N GLY A 81 3.05 32.52 -31.02
CA GLY A 81 2.23 32.50 -32.24
C GLY A 81 1.32 33.73 -32.47
N LYS A 82 1.02 34.55 -31.47
CA LYS A 82 0.14 35.73 -31.61
C LYS A 82 0.44 36.81 -30.57
N GLY A 83 1.23 37.78 -30.87
CA GLY A 83 1.31 39.05 -30.12
C GLY A 83 2.49 39.16 -29.15
N LYS A 84 2.90 40.40 -28.86
CA LYS A 84 3.92 40.71 -27.83
C LYS A 84 3.38 40.36 -26.44
N ILE A 85 3.86 39.27 -25.87
CA ILE A 85 3.53 38.88 -24.45
C ILE A 85 4.23 39.91 -23.54
N SER A 86 3.50 40.48 -22.61
CA SER A 86 4.10 41.38 -21.63
C SER A 86 4.88 40.56 -20.57
N ALA A 87 5.90 41.19 -19.98
CA ALA A 87 6.65 40.57 -18.88
C ALA A 87 5.76 40.26 -17.66
N SER A 88 4.62 40.97 -17.47
CA SER A 88 3.62 40.71 -16.47
C SER A 88 2.85 39.42 -16.75
N ASP A 89 2.46 39.19 -18.02
CA ASP A 89 1.68 38.00 -18.40
C ASP A 89 2.53 36.73 -18.28
N LEU A 90 3.82 36.83 -18.64
CA LEU A 90 4.77 35.72 -18.47
C LEU A 90 4.96 35.36 -16.98
N ARG A 91 5.10 36.37 -16.11
CA ARG A 91 5.20 36.16 -14.65
C ARG A 91 3.92 35.55 -14.10
N SER A 92 2.76 36.01 -14.53
CA SER A 92 1.48 35.45 -14.08
C SER A 92 1.37 33.97 -14.49
N ALA A 93 1.63 33.64 -15.76
CA ALA A 93 1.58 32.25 -16.25
C ALA A 93 2.55 31.34 -15.51
N THR A 94 3.79 31.79 -15.26
CA THR A 94 4.78 31.02 -14.48
C THR A 94 4.31 30.81 -13.03
N THR A 95 3.76 31.84 -12.41
CA THR A 95 3.24 31.75 -11.03
C THR A 95 2.09 30.75 -10.94
N ASP A 96 1.18 30.75 -11.92
CA ASP A 96 0.07 29.82 -11.95
C ASP A 96 0.53 28.37 -12.15
N SER A 97 1.51 28.13 -13.01
CA SER A 97 2.11 26.82 -13.19
C SER A 97 2.74 26.30 -11.90
N LEU A 98 3.53 27.13 -11.21
CA LEU A 98 4.10 26.77 -9.91
C LEU A 98 3.02 26.45 -8.86
N ARG A 99 1.98 27.27 -8.76
CA ARG A 99 0.86 27.07 -7.83
C ARG A 99 0.11 25.78 -8.13
N ALA A 100 -0.13 25.46 -9.41
CA ALA A 100 -0.79 24.23 -9.83
C ALA A 100 0.06 23.01 -9.48
N ILE A 101 1.36 23.03 -9.72
CA ILE A 101 2.28 21.95 -9.37
C ILE A 101 2.35 21.76 -7.84
N MET A 102 2.37 22.84 -7.06
CA MET A 102 2.32 22.77 -5.59
C MET A 102 1.01 22.14 -5.11
N LEU A 103 -0.12 22.49 -5.69
CA LEU A 103 -1.43 21.92 -5.39
C LEU A 103 -1.46 20.42 -5.75
N ILE A 104 -1.01 20.03 -6.92
CA ILE A 104 -0.89 18.62 -7.34
C ILE A 104 -0.03 17.83 -6.33
N ARG A 105 1.12 18.40 -5.94
CA ARG A 105 1.98 17.80 -4.93
C ARG A 105 1.28 17.65 -3.57
N ALA A 106 0.50 18.64 -3.16
CA ALA A 106 -0.27 18.56 -1.91
C ALA A 106 -1.27 17.41 -1.92
N TYR A 107 -1.97 17.19 -3.03
CA TYR A 107 -2.88 16.04 -3.17
C TYR A 107 -2.16 14.70 -3.15
N ARG A 108 -0.96 14.59 -3.75
CA ARG A 108 -0.12 13.39 -3.66
C ARG A 108 0.31 13.07 -2.23
N ILE A 109 0.48 14.11 -1.39
CA ILE A 109 0.90 13.95 0.01
C ILE A 109 -0.30 13.75 0.94
N ARG A 110 -1.42 14.45 0.72
CA ARG A 110 -2.52 14.60 1.67
C ARG A 110 -3.90 14.26 1.12
N GLY A 111 -4.03 13.93 -0.16
CA GLY A 111 -5.34 13.64 -0.78
C GLY A 111 -6.10 12.54 -0.06
N HIS A 112 -5.37 11.54 0.50
CA HIS A 112 -5.95 10.46 1.30
C HIS A 112 -6.77 10.97 2.51
N LEU A 113 -6.52 12.18 3.03
CA LEU A 113 -7.28 12.76 4.14
C LEU A 113 -8.71 13.14 3.74
N LEU A 114 -8.96 13.36 2.45
CA LEU A 114 -10.29 13.64 1.89
C LEU A 114 -10.95 12.42 1.24
N ALA A 115 -10.27 11.28 1.23
CA ALA A 115 -10.80 10.07 0.64
C ALA A 115 -12.01 9.54 1.42
N ASN A 116 -13.00 9.01 0.69
CA ASN A 116 -14.21 8.40 1.27
C ASN A 116 -13.91 6.99 1.78
N LEU A 117 -13.17 6.91 2.88
CA LEU A 117 -12.66 5.66 3.42
C LEU A 117 -13.58 4.98 4.43
N ASP A 118 -14.36 5.78 5.20
CA ASP A 118 -15.20 5.25 6.27
C ASP A 118 -16.60 4.87 5.79
N PRO A 119 -16.95 3.58 5.72
CA PRO A 119 -18.28 3.13 5.30
C PRO A 119 -19.40 3.66 6.22
N LEU A 120 -19.11 3.88 7.47
CA LEU A 120 -20.08 4.35 8.47
C LEU A 120 -20.19 5.87 8.55
N LYS A 121 -19.25 6.61 7.94
CA LYS A 121 -19.17 8.09 8.04
C LYS A 121 -19.26 8.54 9.50
N LEU A 122 -18.42 7.98 10.35
CA LEU A 122 -18.37 8.30 11.78
C LEU A 122 -17.82 9.68 12.04
N LEU A 123 -16.87 10.10 11.21
CA LEU A 123 -16.23 11.41 11.24
C LEU A 123 -16.35 12.07 9.86
N GLU A 124 -16.61 13.37 9.86
CA GLU A 124 -16.48 14.17 8.64
C GLU A 124 -15.00 14.55 8.47
N PRO A 125 -14.42 14.40 7.27
CA PRO A 125 -13.04 14.80 7.05
C PRO A 125 -12.88 16.30 7.12
N ASP A 126 -11.92 16.78 7.89
CA ASP A 126 -11.52 18.19 7.88
C ASP A 126 -10.72 18.49 6.61
N ILE A 127 -11.12 19.53 5.88
CA ILE A 127 -10.40 19.96 4.68
C ILE A 127 -9.07 20.57 5.10
N HIS A 128 -7.98 19.85 4.82
CA HIS A 128 -6.65 20.38 5.06
C HIS A 128 -6.40 21.62 4.19
N PRO A 129 -5.90 22.75 4.73
CA PRO A 129 -5.75 24.00 3.96
C PRO A 129 -4.93 23.86 2.67
N GLU A 130 -3.93 23.00 2.63
CA GLU A 130 -3.13 22.74 1.43
C GLU A 130 -3.90 22.02 0.30
N LEU A 131 -5.11 21.52 0.55
CA LEU A 131 -5.95 20.89 -0.47
C LEU A 131 -6.99 21.89 -1.05
N ASP A 132 -7.04 23.12 -0.52
CA ASP A 132 -7.88 24.19 -1.06
C ASP A 132 -7.08 25.05 -2.06
N PRO A 133 -7.49 25.14 -3.33
CA PRO A 133 -6.83 25.99 -4.33
C PRO A 133 -6.70 27.45 -3.89
N LYS A 134 -7.63 27.96 -3.07
CA LYS A 134 -7.60 29.33 -2.56
C LYS A 134 -6.36 29.62 -1.73
N THR A 135 -5.83 28.61 -1.03
CA THR A 135 -4.58 28.73 -0.24
C THR A 135 -3.38 29.09 -1.11
N TYR A 136 -3.41 28.67 -2.38
CA TYR A 136 -2.37 28.98 -3.37
C TYR A 136 -2.63 30.29 -4.11
N GLY A 137 -3.72 31.00 -3.76
CA GLY A 137 -4.10 32.28 -4.36
C GLY A 137 -4.86 32.16 -5.67
N PHE A 138 -5.43 31.00 -5.98
CA PHE A 138 -6.38 30.85 -7.07
C PHE A 138 -7.74 31.42 -6.67
N LYS A 139 -8.40 32.05 -7.63
CA LYS A 139 -9.75 32.65 -7.49
C LYS A 139 -10.72 31.92 -8.42
N GLU A 140 -12.00 32.20 -8.27
CA GLU A 140 -13.05 31.62 -9.11
C GLU A 140 -12.87 31.92 -10.61
N GLU A 141 -12.35 33.10 -10.91
CA GLU A 141 -12.03 33.52 -12.30
C GLU A 141 -10.91 32.70 -12.97
N ASP A 142 -10.11 31.97 -12.17
CA ASP A 142 -8.97 31.17 -12.67
C ASP A 142 -9.38 29.74 -13.06
N TRP A 143 -10.60 29.30 -12.72
CA TRP A 143 -11.02 27.90 -12.82
C TRP A 143 -10.99 27.34 -14.25
N ASP A 144 -11.32 28.13 -15.24
CA ASP A 144 -11.39 27.69 -16.63
C ASP A 144 -10.15 28.12 -17.46
N ARG A 145 -9.24 28.87 -16.86
CA ARG A 145 -8.04 29.34 -17.52
C ARG A 145 -7.03 28.22 -17.71
N PRO A 146 -6.45 28.06 -18.93
CA PRO A 146 -5.43 27.03 -19.17
C PRO A 146 -4.14 27.37 -18.41
N ILE A 147 -3.60 26.39 -17.72
CA ILE A 147 -2.36 26.44 -16.95
C ILE A 147 -1.41 25.39 -17.51
N PHE A 148 -0.17 25.78 -17.80
CA PHE A 148 0.87 24.85 -18.23
C PHE A 148 1.35 24.01 -17.04
N ILE A 149 1.29 22.68 -17.14
CA ILE A 149 1.67 21.73 -16.09
C ILE A 149 2.69 20.68 -16.55
N ASP A 150 3.30 20.88 -17.74
CA ASP A 150 4.42 20.10 -18.27
C ASP A 150 4.20 18.57 -18.21
N ASN A 151 3.10 18.10 -18.73
CA ASN A 151 2.70 16.68 -18.74
C ASN A 151 2.52 16.03 -17.35
N VAL A 152 2.55 16.80 -16.29
CA VAL A 152 2.10 16.33 -14.97
C VAL A 152 0.62 15.98 -15.10
N LEU A 153 0.19 14.84 -14.54
CA LEU A 153 -1.14 14.24 -14.73
C LEU A 153 -1.45 13.83 -16.19
N GLY A 154 -0.42 13.68 -17.03
CA GLY A 154 -0.56 13.26 -18.43
C GLY A 154 -1.05 14.37 -19.39
N MET A 155 -1.05 15.63 -18.96
CA MET A 155 -1.48 16.77 -19.78
C MET A 155 -0.42 17.87 -19.79
N GLU A 156 -0.12 18.39 -20.97
CA GLU A 156 0.79 19.53 -21.13
C GLU A 156 0.18 20.80 -20.51
N THR A 157 -1.11 21.00 -20.74
CA THR A 157 -1.87 22.15 -20.25
C THR A 157 -3.24 21.69 -19.76
N ALA A 158 -3.70 22.18 -18.63
CA ALA A 158 -5.02 21.90 -18.08
C ALA A 158 -5.61 23.12 -17.38
N SER A 159 -6.94 23.22 -17.32
CA SER A 159 -7.59 24.21 -16.45
C SER A 159 -7.52 23.76 -14.98
N LEU A 160 -7.62 24.72 -14.05
CA LEU A 160 -7.68 24.39 -12.63
C LEU A 160 -8.81 23.41 -12.33
N LYS A 161 -9.97 23.57 -12.99
CA LYS A 161 -11.09 22.64 -12.87
C LYS A 161 -10.70 21.21 -13.26
N GLN A 162 -10.07 21.03 -14.42
CA GLN A 162 -9.61 19.72 -14.87
C GLN A 162 -8.58 19.11 -13.90
N ILE A 163 -7.63 19.92 -13.41
CA ILE A 163 -6.67 19.50 -12.40
C ILE A 163 -7.39 18.99 -11.15
N MET A 164 -8.33 19.77 -10.61
CA MET A 164 -9.07 19.41 -9.40
C MET A 164 -9.93 18.16 -9.59
N ASP A 165 -10.59 18.00 -10.73
CA ASP A 165 -11.40 16.82 -11.03
C ASP A 165 -10.54 15.56 -11.04
N ILE A 166 -9.38 15.59 -11.71
CA ILE A 166 -8.43 14.47 -11.75
C ILE A 166 -7.87 14.16 -10.37
N LEU A 167 -7.47 15.20 -9.61
CA LEU A 167 -6.92 15.01 -8.28
C LEU A 167 -7.92 14.39 -7.32
N LYS A 168 -9.17 14.87 -7.34
CA LYS A 168 -10.24 14.31 -6.51
C LYS A 168 -10.58 12.88 -6.90
N GLU A 169 -10.68 12.59 -8.19
CA GLU A 169 -10.95 11.26 -8.69
C GLU A 169 -9.83 10.27 -8.29
N THR A 170 -8.56 10.69 -8.43
CA THR A 170 -7.40 9.84 -8.16
C THR A 170 -7.13 9.61 -6.68
N TYR A 171 -7.26 10.67 -5.86
CA TYR A 171 -6.76 10.67 -4.48
C TYR A 171 -7.85 10.74 -3.40
N CYS A 172 -9.10 11.06 -3.76
CA CYS A 172 -10.17 11.29 -2.80
C CYS A 172 -11.40 10.38 -3.01
N GLY A 173 -11.29 9.36 -3.85
CA GLY A 173 -12.31 8.33 -4.05
C GLY A 173 -12.39 7.34 -2.88
N SER A 174 -12.74 6.09 -3.14
CA SER A 174 -12.78 5.01 -2.15
C SER A 174 -11.39 4.52 -1.74
N ILE A 175 -10.31 5.09 -2.31
CA ILE A 175 -8.92 4.71 -2.07
C ILE A 175 -8.12 5.94 -1.69
N GLY A 176 -7.37 5.84 -0.59
CA GLY A 176 -6.35 6.80 -0.18
C GLY A 176 -4.97 6.15 -0.25
N VAL A 177 -3.97 6.85 -0.77
CA VAL A 177 -2.63 6.29 -0.94
C VAL A 177 -1.60 7.16 -0.24
N GLU A 178 -0.78 6.54 0.60
CA GLU A 178 0.37 7.17 1.21
C GLU A 178 1.65 6.55 0.64
N PHE A 179 2.38 7.30 -0.16
CA PHE A 179 3.60 6.84 -0.82
C PHE A 179 4.70 7.91 -0.91
N MET A 180 4.37 9.16 -0.58
CA MET A 180 5.34 10.27 -0.71
C MET A 180 6.45 10.22 0.32
N HIS A 181 6.31 9.41 1.38
CA HIS A 181 7.34 9.13 2.37
C HIS A 181 8.38 8.11 1.88
N VAL A 182 8.07 7.32 0.85
CA VAL A 182 9.00 6.39 0.20
C VAL A 182 10.17 7.18 -0.38
N GLN A 183 11.40 6.82 -0.02
CA GLN A 183 12.58 7.58 -0.48
C GLN A 183 13.07 7.12 -1.86
N ASP A 184 12.91 5.83 -2.20
CA ASP A 184 13.31 5.30 -3.49
C ASP A 184 12.49 5.95 -4.63
N PRO A 185 13.15 6.66 -5.57
CA PRO A 185 12.45 7.35 -6.66
C PRO A 185 11.74 6.38 -7.62
N ALA A 186 12.30 5.19 -7.84
CA ALA A 186 11.72 4.22 -8.77
C ALA A 186 10.42 3.62 -8.21
N GLN A 187 10.40 3.29 -6.90
CA GLN A 187 9.20 2.86 -6.22
C GLN A 187 8.10 3.92 -6.24
N LYS A 188 8.47 5.16 -5.90
CA LYS A 188 7.56 6.30 -5.89
C LYS A 188 6.98 6.60 -7.27
N ALA A 189 7.82 6.64 -8.30
CA ALA A 189 7.38 6.86 -9.67
C ALA A 189 6.45 5.75 -10.17
N TRP A 190 6.76 4.49 -9.83
CA TRP A 190 5.92 3.36 -10.22
C TRP A 190 4.52 3.43 -9.58
N ILE A 191 4.44 3.74 -8.27
CA ILE A 191 3.14 3.89 -7.59
C ILE A 191 2.36 5.03 -8.24
N GLN A 192 3.01 6.18 -8.41
CA GLN A 192 2.40 7.36 -9.01
C GLN A 192 1.85 7.07 -10.42
N GLU A 193 2.66 6.48 -11.30
CA GLU A 193 2.23 6.08 -12.63
C GLU A 193 1.06 5.10 -12.57
N ARG A 194 1.14 4.11 -11.67
CA ARG A 194 0.15 3.05 -11.52
C ARG A 194 -1.23 3.57 -11.10
N ILE A 195 -1.28 4.60 -10.26
CA ILE A 195 -2.54 5.19 -9.78
C ILE A 195 -3.03 6.35 -10.64
N GLU A 196 -2.13 7.24 -11.13
CA GLU A 196 -2.53 8.42 -11.89
C GLU A 196 -2.97 8.09 -13.32
N SER A 197 -2.33 7.11 -13.98
CA SER A 197 -2.66 6.72 -15.36
C SER A 197 -4.10 6.25 -15.54
N ILE A 198 -4.69 5.66 -14.50
CA ILE A 198 -6.05 5.11 -14.48
C ILE A 198 -6.95 5.85 -13.48
N ARG A 199 -6.47 6.99 -12.93
CA ARG A 199 -7.16 7.76 -11.89
C ARG A 199 -7.57 6.92 -10.67
N ASN A 200 -6.70 5.96 -10.33
CA ASN A 200 -6.89 5.02 -9.22
C ASN A 200 -8.23 4.25 -9.27
N THR A 201 -8.77 4.04 -10.45
CA THR A 201 -9.98 3.27 -10.71
C THR A 201 -9.66 2.09 -11.61
N THR A 202 -10.48 1.05 -11.58
CA THR A 202 -10.36 -0.08 -12.51
C THR A 202 -11.73 -0.52 -12.96
N GLN A 203 -11.82 -0.93 -14.22
CA GLN A 203 -13.02 -1.54 -14.77
C GLN A 203 -12.81 -3.06 -14.82
N PHE A 204 -13.53 -3.77 -13.97
CA PHE A 204 -13.55 -5.22 -14.04
C PHE A 204 -14.46 -5.69 -15.16
N THR A 205 -14.06 -6.78 -15.80
CA THR A 205 -14.97 -7.52 -16.71
C THR A 205 -16.14 -8.09 -15.92
N ASP A 206 -17.24 -8.43 -16.60
CA ASP A 206 -18.39 -9.07 -15.95
C ASP A 206 -18.00 -10.35 -15.21
N ASN A 207 -17.07 -11.13 -15.75
CA ASN A 207 -16.54 -12.32 -15.07
C ASN A 207 -15.74 -11.96 -13.82
N GLY A 208 -14.97 -10.88 -13.86
CA GLY A 208 -14.25 -10.36 -12.69
C GLY A 208 -15.21 -9.92 -11.59
N LYS A 209 -16.26 -9.17 -11.95
CA LYS A 209 -17.30 -8.74 -11.00
C LYS A 209 -18.05 -9.93 -10.39
N LYS A 210 -18.41 -10.93 -11.20
CA LYS A 210 -19.02 -12.17 -10.72
C LYS A 210 -18.12 -12.92 -9.75
N ALA A 211 -16.82 -13.02 -10.04
CA ALA A 211 -15.87 -13.68 -9.14
C ALA A 211 -15.74 -12.96 -7.79
N ILE A 212 -15.70 -11.62 -7.78
CA ILE A 212 -15.71 -10.82 -6.56
C ILE A 212 -17.01 -11.06 -5.78
N PHE A 213 -18.15 -11.00 -6.46
CA PHE A 213 -19.47 -11.22 -5.89
C PHE A 213 -19.62 -12.61 -5.26
N GLU A 214 -19.16 -13.66 -5.95
CA GLU A 214 -19.17 -15.04 -5.44
C GLU A 214 -18.39 -15.16 -4.13
N ARG A 215 -17.23 -14.50 -4.02
CA ARG A 215 -16.43 -14.50 -2.78
C ARG A 215 -17.12 -13.75 -1.65
N LEU A 216 -17.77 -12.64 -1.94
CA LEU A 216 -18.58 -11.90 -0.97
C LEU A 216 -19.76 -12.72 -0.48
N VAL A 217 -20.51 -13.35 -1.38
CA VAL A 217 -21.63 -14.24 -1.03
C VAL A 217 -21.13 -15.38 -0.14
N GLY A 218 -20.00 -16.02 -0.51
CA GLY A 218 -19.41 -17.10 0.28
C GLY A 218 -19.03 -16.63 1.68
N ALA A 219 -18.39 -15.46 1.79
CA ALA A 219 -17.95 -14.91 3.06
C ALA A 219 -19.12 -14.53 3.97
N GLU A 220 -20.09 -13.77 3.45
CA GLU A 220 -21.23 -13.30 4.24
C GLU A 220 -22.18 -14.44 4.64
N THR A 221 -22.52 -15.35 3.73
CA THR A 221 -23.43 -16.46 4.00
C THR A 221 -22.83 -17.45 5.00
N PHE A 222 -21.51 -17.64 4.98
CA PHE A 222 -20.82 -18.45 5.98
C PHE A 222 -21.00 -17.88 7.40
N GLU A 223 -20.75 -16.56 7.57
CA GLU A 223 -20.92 -15.89 8.87
C GLU A 223 -22.37 -15.91 9.31
N GLN A 224 -23.31 -15.60 8.43
CA GLN A 224 -24.76 -15.64 8.72
C GLN A 224 -25.23 -17.04 9.15
N PHE A 225 -24.75 -18.09 8.50
CA PHE A 225 -25.06 -19.46 8.87
C PHE A 225 -24.56 -19.76 10.28
N LEU A 226 -23.28 -19.43 10.57
CA LEU A 226 -22.72 -19.68 11.90
C LEU A 226 -23.41 -18.84 12.98
N HIS A 227 -23.76 -17.60 12.68
CA HIS A 227 -24.48 -16.73 13.59
C HIS A 227 -25.85 -17.29 13.96
N LYS A 228 -26.56 -17.81 12.98
CA LYS A 228 -27.90 -18.39 13.15
C LYS A 228 -27.87 -19.76 13.86
N LYS A 229 -26.90 -20.59 13.51
CA LYS A 229 -26.82 -21.98 14.00
C LYS A 229 -26.15 -22.09 15.36
N TYR A 230 -25.15 -21.24 15.63
CA TYR A 230 -24.29 -21.28 16.80
C TYR A 230 -24.27 -19.92 17.52
N ALA A 231 -25.46 -19.37 17.76
CA ALA A 231 -25.65 -18.11 18.47
C ALA A 231 -24.92 -18.13 19.85
N GLY A 232 -24.17 -17.08 20.16
CA GLY A 232 -23.42 -16.95 21.39
C GLY A 232 -22.14 -17.79 21.49
N THR A 233 -21.86 -18.66 20.53
CA THR A 233 -20.60 -19.40 20.49
C THR A 233 -19.48 -18.55 19.95
N LYS A 234 -18.39 -18.37 20.69
CA LYS A 234 -17.23 -17.60 20.24
C LYS A 234 -16.67 -18.14 18.94
N ARG A 235 -16.59 -17.29 17.93
CA ARG A 235 -16.03 -17.57 16.61
C ARG A 235 -15.22 -16.41 16.03
N PHE A 236 -15.40 -15.20 16.56
CA PHE A 236 -14.78 -13.94 16.09
C PHE A 236 -15.01 -13.73 14.60
N GLY A 237 -16.28 -13.55 14.21
CA GLY A 237 -16.73 -13.45 12.82
C GLY A 237 -16.13 -12.28 12.06
N LEU A 238 -16.14 -12.41 10.73
CA LEU A 238 -15.65 -11.41 9.79
C LEU A 238 -16.73 -10.38 9.40
N ASP A 239 -17.93 -10.50 9.98
CA ASP A 239 -19.09 -9.68 9.62
C ASP A 239 -18.81 -8.19 9.61
N GLY A 240 -19.03 -7.53 8.46
CA GLY A 240 -18.70 -6.14 8.19
C GLY A 240 -17.32 -5.90 7.59
N SER A 241 -16.58 -6.99 7.28
CA SER A 241 -15.23 -6.95 6.70
C SER A 241 -15.05 -7.99 5.60
N GLU A 242 -16.14 -8.39 4.94
CA GLU A 242 -16.18 -9.51 3.99
C GLU A 242 -15.30 -9.30 2.77
N SER A 243 -15.04 -8.03 2.38
CA SER A 243 -14.17 -7.67 1.24
C SER A 243 -12.72 -8.11 1.40
N VAL A 244 -12.30 -8.48 2.62
CA VAL A 244 -10.97 -9.07 2.87
C VAL A 244 -10.81 -10.42 2.16
N VAL A 245 -11.89 -11.20 1.99
CA VAL A 245 -11.83 -12.50 1.32
C VAL A 245 -11.47 -12.34 -0.17
N PRO A 246 -12.21 -11.56 -0.99
CA PRO A 246 -11.79 -11.31 -2.37
C PRO A 246 -10.45 -10.58 -2.50
N ALA A 247 -10.02 -9.77 -1.50
CA ALA A 247 -8.68 -9.19 -1.48
C ALA A 247 -7.60 -10.27 -1.42
N ILE A 248 -7.71 -11.22 -0.48
CA ILE A 248 -6.76 -12.34 -0.36
C ILE A 248 -6.76 -13.18 -1.65
N GLU A 249 -7.93 -13.51 -2.19
CA GLU A 249 -8.04 -14.24 -3.47
C GLU A 249 -7.31 -13.51 -4.61
N GLN A 250 -7.42 -12.17 -4.66
CA GLN A 250 -6.71 -11.38 -5.66
C GLN A 250 -5.20 -11.41 -5.46
N ILE A 251 -4.72 -11.32 -4.21
CA ILE A 251 -3.29 -11.44 -3.89
C ILE A 251 -2.77 -12.79 -4.37
N LEU A 252 -3.49 -13.88 -4.05
CA LEU A 252 -3.10 -15.23 -4.44
C LEU A 252 -3.08 -15.41 -5.96
N LYS A 253 -4.16 -14.99 -6.63
CA LYS A 253 -4.27 -15.08 -8.10
C LYS A 253 -3.20 -14.25 -8.79
N ARG A 254 -3.01 -12.99 -8.38
CA ARG A 254 -2.00 -12.14 -9.01
C ARG A 254 -0.59 -12.61 -8.71
N GLY A 255 -0.37 -13.06 -7.50
CA GLY A 255 0.92 -13.62 -7.09
C GLY A 255 1.29 -14.87 -7.89
N SER A 256 0.35 -15.79 -8.09
CA SER A 256 0.53 -16.97 -8.95
C SER A 256 0.98 -16.58 -10.37
N GLN A 257 0.31 -15.59 -10.98
CA GLN A 257 0.70 -15.05 -12.29
C GLN A 257 2.10 -14.41 -12.32
N LEU A 258 2.61 -14.01 -11.16
CA LEU A 258 3.92 -13.38 -10.97
C LEU A 258 4.99 -14.36 -10.42
N GLY A 259 4.71 -15.66 -10.41
CA GLY A 259 5.68 -16.69 -10.08
C GLY A 259 5.62 -17.23 -8.65
N LEU A 260 4.65 -16.79 -7.81
CA LEU A 260 4.48 -17.35 -6.47
C LEU A 260 4.17 -18.85 -6.52
N LYS A 261 4.86 -19.62 -5.70
CA LYS A 261 4.67 -21.06 -5.50
C LYS A 261 4.06 -21.38 -4.14
N GLU A 262 4.36 -20.53 -3.14
CA GLU A 262 3.92 -20.77 -1.78
C GLU A 262 3.55 -19.47 -1.06
N VAL A 263 2.50 -19.54 -0.23
CA VAL A 263 2.06 -18.40 0.60
C VAL A 263 1.88 -18.86 2.04
N VAL A 264 2.50 -18.15 2.96
CA VAL A 264 2.32 -18.35 4.40
C VAL A 264 1.44 -17.23 4.94
N ILE A 265 0.28 -17.59 5.48
CA ILE A 265 -0.69 -16.65 6.04
C ILE A 265 -0.59 -16.68 7.56
N GLY A 266 -0.46 -15.52 8.19
CA GLY A 266 -0.61 -15.34 9.63
C GLY A 266 -1.79 -14.43 9.92
N MET A 267 -2.52 -14.70 10.99
CA MET A 267 -3.62 -13.85 11.39
C MET A 267 -4.02 -14.08 12.85
N ALA A 268 -4.64 -13.05 13.43
CA ALA A 268 -5.34 -13.18 14.71
C ALA A 268 -6.61 -14.05 14.57
N HIS A 269 -7.48 -14.02 15.57
CA HIS A 269 -8.69 -14.83 15.59
C HIS A 269 -9.81 -14.34 14.67
N ARG A 270 -9.92 -13.01 14.42
CA ARG A 270 -11.04 -12.44 13.64
C ARG A 270 -11.01 -12.88 12.18
N GLY A 271 -12.12 -13.48 11.73
CA GLY A 271 -12.27 -13.99 10.39
C GLY A 271 -11.52 -15.30 10.09
N ARG A 272 -10.83 -15.90 11.08
CA ARG A 272 -10.02 -17.10 10.83
C ARG A 272 -10.83 -18.27 10.28
N LEU A 273 -12.03 -18.51 10.80
CA LEU A 273 -12.89 -19.58 10.29
C LEU A 273 -13.33 -19.32 8.86
N ASN A 274 -13.58 -18.07 8.51
CA ASN A 274 -13.92 -17.66 7.16
C ASN A 274 -12.75 -17.87 6.20
N VAL A 275 -11.54 -17.48 6.59
CA VAL A 275 -10.31 -17.72 5.81
C VAL A 275 -10.05 -19.22 5.64
N LEU A 276 -10.23 -20.03 6.70
CA LEU A 276 -10.12 -21.48 6.60
C LEU A 276 -11.09 -22.08 5.59
N TYR A 277 -12.34 -21.61 5.55
CA TYR A 277 -13.36 -22.13 4.65
C TYR A 277 -13.22 -21.57 3.23
N ASN A 278 -13.26 -20.24 3.07
CA ASN A 278 -13.35 -19.58 1.78
C ASN A 278 -12.01 -19.42 1.05
N VAL A 279 -10.88 -19.35 1.78
CA VAL A 279 -9.55 -19.18 1.17
C VAL A 279 -8.79 -20.50 1.09
N LEU A 280 -8.73 -21.26 2.19
CA LEU A 280 -8.02 -22.54 2.21
C LEU A 280 -8.87 -23.75 1.80
N ASN A 281 -10.15 -23.55 1.48
CA ASN A 281 -11.10 -24.62 1.11
C ASN A 281 -11.20 -25.75 2.16
N LYS A 282 -11.02 -25.44 3.47
CA LYS A 282 -11.22 -26.43 4.53
C LYS A 282 -12.65 -26.95 4.46
N PRO A 283 -12.87 -28.27 4.43
CA PRO A 283 -14.21 -28.81 4.30
C PRO A 283 -15.16 -28.30 5.38
N PHE A 284 -16.33 -27.79 4.99
CA PHE A 284 -17.32 -27.24 5.90
C PHE A 284 -17.69 -28.21 7.05
N ARG A 285 -17.84 -29.50 6.71
CA ARG A 285 -18.09 -30.56 7.71
C ARG A 285 -17.03 -30.64 8.80
N ALA A 286 -15.76 -30.38 8.46
CA ALA A 286 -14.67 -30.38 9.45
C ALA A 286 -14.83 -29.23 10.43
N ILE A 287 -15.14 -28.02 9.93
CA ILE A 287 -15.41 -26.85 10.79
C ILE A 287 -16.62 -27.11 11.69
N ILE A 288 -17.71 -27.67 11.17
CA ILE A 288 -18.92 -27.98 11.94
C ILE A 288 -18.63 -29.05 13.00
N SER A 289 -17.83 -30.06 12.69
CA SER A 289 -17.42 -31.09 13.65
C SER A 289 -16.73 -30.48 14.89
N GLU A 290 -15.91 -29.46 14.68
CA GLU A 290 -15.23 -28.72 15.75
C GLU A 290 -16.24 -27.94 16.62
N PHE A 291 -17.33 -27.40 16.05
CA PHE A 291 -18.41 -26.76 16.80
C PHE A 291 -19.19 -27.76 17.63
N LEU A 292 -19.25 -29.02 17.23
CA LEU A 292 -19.90 -30.11 17.98
C LEU A 292 -18.98 -30.73 19.05
N GLY A 293 -17.73 -30.22 19.19
CA GLY A 293 -16.79 -30.73 20.17
C GLY A 293 -16.03 -31.99 19.70
N ASN A 294 -16.19 -32.39 18.44
CA ASN A 294 -15.46 -33.53 17.91
C ASN A 294 -14.19 -33.01 17.18
N LEU A 295 -13.07 -33.66 17.42
CA LEU A 295 -11.85 -33.41 16.65
C LEU A 295 -12.05 -33.89 15.20
N ALA A 296 -11.67 -33.07 14.24
CA ALA A 296 -11.83 -33.41 12.81
C ALA A 296 -11.00 -34.64 12.41
N ASN A 297 -9.87 -34.91 13.10
CA ASN A 297 -9.00 -36.07 12.95
C ASN A 297 -8.69 -36.66 14.34
N PRO A 298 -9.39 -37.73 14.76
CA PRO A 298 -9.14 -38.40 16.05
C PRO A 298 -7.72 -38.97 16.16
N GLU A 299 -7.03 -39.28 15.04
CA GLU A 299 -5.69 -39.83 15.01
C GLU A 299 -4.60 -38.77 15.29
N GLU A 300 -4.90 -37.49 15.05
CA GLU A 300 -4.03 -36.37 15.46
C GLU A 300 -4.23 -35.95 16.93
N ALA A 301 -5.09 -36.61 17.64
CA ALA A 301 -5.52 -36.30 19.02
C ALA A 301 -4.48 -36.60 20.10
N GLY A 302 -3.22 -36.78 19.77
CA GLY A 302 -2.12 -36.82 20.75
C GLY A 302 -1.77 -35.47 21.35
N GLY A 303 -2.40 -34.37 20.88
CA GLY A 303 -2.22 -33.01 21.38
C GLY A 303 -3.37 -32.57 22.29
N SER A 304 -3.09 -31.70 23.23
CA SER A 304 -4.12 -31.00 24.02
C SER A 304 -5.02 -30.22 23.05
N GLY A 305 -6.33 -30.46 23.03
CA GLY A 305 -7.29 -29.80 22.16
C GLY A 305 -7.16 -28.26 22.25
N ASP A 306 -6.93 -27.60 21.13
CA ASP A 306 -6.94 -26.15 21.04
C ASP A 306 -8.30 -25.65 20.54
N VAL A 307 -8.56 -24.35 20.72
CA VAL A 307 -9.82 -23.75 20.30
C VAL A 307 -9.84 -23.56 18.79
N LYS A 308 -11.00 -23.75 18.17
CA LYS A 308 -11.19 -23.73 16.71
C LYS A 308 -10.64 -22.49 15.97
N TYR A 309 -10.59 -21.35 16.63
CA TYR A 309 -10.08 -20.09 16.04
C TYR A 309 -8.56 -19.87 16.24
N HIS A 310 -7.83 -20.88 16.72
CA HIS A 310 -6.35 -20.92 16.74
C HIS A 310 -5.77 -21.87 15.68
N MET A 311 -6.60 -22.72 15.10
CA MET A 311 -6.16 -23.79 14.19
C MET A 311 -5.57 -23.24 12.89
N GLY A 312 -4.53 -23.91 12.45
CA GLY A 312 -3.95 -23.73 11.10
C GLY A 312 -4.48 -24.77 10.12
N ALA A 313 -4.13 -24.59 8.86
CA ALA A 313 -4.38 -25.54 7.79
C ALA A 313 -3.39 -25.30 6.64
N SER A 314 -3.21 -26.31 5.78
CA SER A 314 -2.52 -26.16 4.50
C SER A 314 -3.40 -26.71 3.39
N ALA A 315 -3.33 -26.10 2.21
CA ALA A 315 -4.07 -26.50 1.04
C ALA A 315 -3.35 -26.07 -0.24
N ASP A 316 -3.49 -26.84 -1.28
CA ASP A 316 -3.07 -26.44 -2.62
C ASP A 316 -4.23 -25.76 -3.34
N ARG A 317 -3.97 -24.64 -3.98
CA ARG A 317 -4.94 -23.88 -4.76
C ARG A 317 -4.40 -23.67 -6.16
N GLU A 318 -5.27 -23.88 -7.15
CA GLU A 318 -4.97 -23.66 -8.56
C GLU A 318 -5.52 -22.32 -9.03
N PHE A 319 -4.69 -21.53 -9.69
CA PHE A 319 -5.04 -20.25 -10.31
C PHE A 319 -4.47 -20.23 -11.74
N ASP A 320 -5.34 -20.17 -12.74
CA ASP A 320 -4.94 -20.07 -14.16
C ASP A 320 -3.92 -21.17 -14.57
N ASN A 321 -4.11 -22.44 -14.10
CA ASN A 321 -3.26 -23.62 -14.25
C ASN A 321 -1.92 -23.59 -13.46
N GLU A 322 -1.72 -22.63 -12.58
CA GLU A 322 -0.59 -22.60 -11.66
C GLU A 322 -1.02 -22.99 -10.24
N ASN A 323 -0.29 -23.91 -9.63
CA ASN A 323 -0.53 -24.34 -8.26
C ASN A 323 0.22 -23.48 -7.27
N VAL A 324 -0.48 -23.01 -6.24
CA VAL A 324 0.09 -22.28 -5.09
C VAL A 324 -0.23 -23.03 -3.81
N HIS A 325 0.81 -23.38 -3.05
CA HIS A 325 0.63 -23.98 -1.73
C HIS A 325 0.33 -22.92 -0.69
N LEU A 326 -0.78 -23.04 0.00
CA LEU A 326 -1.19 -22.13 1.07
C LEU A 326 -0.97 -22.77 2.43
N SER A 327 -0.41 -22.02 3.37
CA SER A 327 -0.28 -22.42 4.76
C SER A 327 -0.81 -21.33 5.68
N LEU A 328 -1.90 -21.58 6.39
CA LEU A 328 -2.34 -20.73 7.50
C LEU A 328 -1.63 -21.18 8.78
N GLN A 329 -0.81 -20.29 9.34
CA GLN A 329 -0.08 -20.57 10.58
C GLN A 329 -1.04 -20.74 11.76
N ALA A 330 -0.94 -21.85 12.49
CA ALA A 330 -1.61 -22.00 13.78
C ALA A 330 -0.97 -21.03 14.79
N ASN A 331 -1.77 -20.36 15.59
CA ASN A 331 -1.29 -19.46 16.64
C ASN A 331 -2.34 -19.23 17.74
N PRO A 332 -1.92 -18.96 18.98
CA PRO A 332 -2.84 -18.54 20.04
C PRO A 332 -3.35 -17.12 19.78
N SER A 333 -4.31 -16.67 20.61
CA SER A 333 -4.86 -15.30 20.55
C SER A 333 -3.91 -14.20 21.07
N HIS A 334 -2.60 -14.45 21.07
CA HIS A 334 -1.58 -13.43 21.36
C HIS A 334 -1.42 -12.56 20.12
N LEU A 335 -2.05 -11.38 20.16
CA LEU A 335 -2.11 -10.50 18.99
C LEU A 335 -0.71 -10.13 18.49
N GLU A 336 -0.53 -10.19 17.19
CA GLU A 336 0.66 -9.80 16.42
C GLU A 336 1.89 -10.73 16.53
N VAL A 337 1.95 -11.61 17.53
CA VAL A 337 3.09 -12.52 17.72
C VAL A 337 3.28 -13.50 16.56
N VAL A 338 2.23 -13.75 15.79
CA VAL A 338 2.31 -14.58 14.58
C VAL A 338 3.09 -13.93 13.44
N ALA A 339 3.21 -12.60 13.39
CA ALA A 339 3.87 -11.89 12.30
C ALA A 339 5.36 -12.30 12.14
N PRO A 340 6.23 -12.22 13.16
CA PRO A 340 7.61 -12.70 13.03
C PRO A 340 7.71 -14.21 12.79
N VAL A 341 6.73 -15.01 13.26
CA VAL A 341 6.68 -16.47 12.97
C VAL A 341 6.43 -16.71 11.49
N VAL A 342 5.53 -15.96 10.86
CA VAL A 342 5.27 -16.01 9.41
C VAL A 342 6.54 -15.66 8.64
N ILE A 343 7.20 -14.56 8.98
CA ILE A 343 8.43 -14.11 8.31
C ILE A 343 9.52 -15.19 8.42
N GLY A 344 9.74 -15.73 9.61
CA GLY A 344 10.70 -16.82 9.81
C GLY A 344 10.37 -18.07 8.99
N ARG A 345 9.09 -18.43 8.89
CA ARG A 345 8.63 -19.56 8.06
C ARG A 345 8.80 -19.28 6.57
N VAL A 346 8.48 -18.08 6.09
CA VAL A 346 8.73 -17.66 4.70
C VAL A 346 10.21 -17.79 4.38
N ARG A 347 11.09 -17.27 5.24
CA ARG A 347 12.53 -17.35 5.08
C ARG A 347 13.03 -18.80 4.95
N ALA A 348 12.52 -19.68 5.81
CA ALA A 348 12.88 -21.10 5.77
C ALA A 348 12.41 -21.79 4.46
N LYS A 349 11.21 -21.44 3.99
CA LYS A 349 10.67 -21.98 2.74
C LYS A 349 11.40 -21.45 1.52
N GLN A 350 11.79 -20.19 1.49
CA GLN A 350 12.65 -19.64 0.44
C GLN A 350 13.97 -20.41 0.36
N LEU A 351 14.58 -20.73 1.49
CA LEU A 351 15.78 -21.59 1.51
C LEU A 351 15.52 -22.98 0.91
N GLN A 352 14.36 -23.58 1.24
CA GLN A 352 13.97 -24.90 0.70
C GLN A 352 13.73 -24.87 -0.82
N HIS A 353 13.24 -23.75 -1.35
CA HIS A 353 13.03 -23.53 -2.77
C HIS A 353 14.27 -23.03 -3.52
N ASN A 354 15.41 -22.86 -2.84
CA ASN A 354 16.62 -22.20 -3.36
C ASN A 354 16.36 -20.76 -3.86
N ASP A 355 15.36 -20.09 -3.30
CA ASP A 355 14.95 -18.72 -3.58
C ASP A 355 15.54 -17.77 -2.53
N THR A 356 16.88 -17.66 -2.49
CA THR A 356 17.60 -16.86 -1.48
C THR A 356 18.02 -15.48 -1.98
N GLU A 357 17.97 -15.25 -3.28
CA GLU A 357 18.37 -14.00 -3.93
C GLU A 357 17.13 -13.17 -4.29
N GLU A 358 16.27 -13.69 -5.17
CA GLU A 358 15.09 -12.98 -5.68
C GLU A 358 13.96 -12.91 -4.64
N ARG A 359 13.75 -13.95 -3.84
CA ARG A 359 12.73 -14.07 -2.79
C ARG A 359 11.31 -13.76 -3.27
N ASP A 360 11.01 -14.18 -4.48
CA ASP A 360 9.75 -13.93 -5.16
C ASP A 360 8.81 -15.15 -5.23
N SER A 361 9.32 -16.36 -4.96
CA SER A 361 8.54 -17.60 -5.01
C SER A 361 7.70 -17.87 -3.76
N VAL A 362 8.04 -17.26 -2.60
CA VAL A 362 7.32 -17.44 -1.33
C VAL A 362 6.93 -16.09 -0.74
N LEU A 363 5.64 -15.93 -0.44
CA LEU A 363 5.07 -14.69 0.11
C LEU A 363 4.55 -14.90 1.53
N GLY A 364 4.81 -13.93 2.40
CA GLY A 364 4.12 -13.77 3.67
C GLY A 364 2.91 -12.83 3.53
N ILE A 365 1.74 -13.26 4.03
CA ILE A 365 0.56 -12.39 4.21
C ILE A 365 0.24 -12.38 5.69
N VAL A 366 0.17 -11.20 6.30
CA VAL A 366 -0.24 -11.08 7.70
C VAL A 366 -1.50 -10.23 7.81
N LEU A 367 -2.56 -10.79 8.40
CA LEU A 367 -3.80 -10.08 8.67
C LEU A 367 -3.78 -9.56 10.10
N HIS A 368 -4.00 -8.27 10.26
CA HIS A 368 -3.94 -7.55 11.52
C HIS A 368 -5.28 -6.93 11.90
N GLY A 369 -5.49 -6.69 13.18
CA GLY A 369 -6.52 -5.75 13.65
C GLY A 369 -5.89 -4.36 13.80
N ASP A 370 -6.65 -3.30 13.52
CA ASP A 370 -6.16 -1.91 13.54
C ASP A 370 -5.54 -1.48 14.88
N ALA A 371 -6.22 -1.76 15.97
CA ALA A 371 -5.72 -1.40 17.30
C ALA A 371 -4.46 -2.19 17.70
N ALA A 372 -4.39 -3.47 17.33
CA ALA A 372 -3.23 -4.30 17.60
C ALA A 372 -2.02 -3.87 16.75
N PHE A 373 -2.23 -3.59 15.48
CA PHE A 373 -1.19 -3.13 14.57
C PHE A 373 -0.53 -1.83 15.06
N ALA A 374 -1.34 -0.86 15.50
CA ALA A 374 -0.83 0.39 16.05
C ALA A 374 -0.22 0.25 17.44
N GLY A 375 -0.73 -0.69 18.29
CA GLY A 375 -0.45 -0.70 19.72
C GLY A 375 0.51 -1.78 20.22
N GLN A 376 0.78 -2.82 19.43
CA GLN A 376 1.68 -3.90 19.83
C GLN A 376 3.10 -3.66 19.33
N GLY A 377 4.06 -3.49 20.27
CA GLY A 377 5.46 -3.18 19.94
C GLY A 377 6.13 -4.18 18.99
N ILE A 378 5.71 -5.45 19.03
CA ILE A 378 6.22 -6.50 18.14
C ILE A 378 5.97 -6.21 16.65
N VAL A 379 5.00 -5.36 16.31
CA VAL A 379 4.76 -4.92 14.92
C VAL A 379 5.94 -4.10 14.41
N ALA A 380 6.36 -3.09 15.19
CA ALA A 380 7.51 -2.27 14.85
C ALA A 380 8.80 -3.11 14.80
N GLU A 381 9.01 -4.01 15.78
CA GLU A 381 10.15 -4.92 15.81
C GLU A 381 10.17 -5.84 14.56
N THR A 382 9.00 -6.29 14.11
CA THR A 382 8.87 -7.11 12.91
C THR A 382 9.23 -6.34 11.64
N PHE A 383 8.81 -5.08 11.54
CA PHE A 383 9.21 -4.20 10.45
C PHE A 383 10.72 -3.93 10.44
N ASP A 384 11.35 -3.76 11.60
CA ASP A 384 12.80 -3.56 11.70
C ASP A 384 13.60 -4.75 11.15
N PHE A 385 13.04 -5.95 11.08
CA PHE A 385 13.69 -7.10 10.47
C PHE A 385 13.64 -7.09 8.94
N SER A 386 12.68 -6.41 8.32
CA SER A 386 12.35 -6.56 6.90
C SER A 386 13.49 -6.24 5.94
N GLY A 387 14.36 -5.28 6.29
CA GLY A 387 15.52 -4.87 5.50
C GLY A 387 16.86 -5.47 5.99
N LEU A 388 16.86 -6.33 7.00
CA LEU A 388 18.08 -6.92 7.52
C LEU A 388 18.47 -8.19 6.76
N ARG A 389 19.70 -8.23 6.25
CA ARG A 389 20.23 -9.33 5.42
C ARG A 389 19.94 -10.73 5.95
N GLY A 390 19.96 -10.94 7.27
CA GLY A 390 19.68 -12.23 7.91
C GLY A 390 18.19 -12.58 8.01
N TYR A 391 17.28 -11.60 7.85
CA TYR A 391 15.86 -11.72 8.14
C TYR A 391 14.96 -11.38 6.95
N GLU A 392 15.45 -10.63 5.97
CA GLU A 392 14.70 -10.22 4.78
C GLU A 392 14.06 -11.39 4.03
N THR A 393 12.83 -11.19 3.57
CA THR A 393 12.02 -12.18 2.85
C THR A 393 11.47 -11.66 1.52
N GLY A 394 12.01 -10.54 1.03
CA GLY A 394 11.48 -9.89 -0.17
C GLY A 394 10.12 -9.21 0.08
N GLY A 395 9.88 -8.78 1.33
CA GLY A 395 8.67 -8.06 1.75
C GLY A 395 7.47 -8.95 2.07
N THR A 396 6.60 -8.42 2.88
CA THR A 396 5.35 -9.02 3.36
C THR A 396 4.18 -8.13 2.94
N ILE A 397 3.03 -8.72 2.61
CA ILE A 397 1.79 -7.98 2.45
C ILE A 397 1.05 -7.97 3.79
N HIS A 398 0.95 -6.79 4.39
CA HIS A 398 0.21 -6.56 5.62
C HIS A 398 -1.21 -6.11 5.29
N VAL A 399 -2.21 -6.89 5.68
CA VAL A 399 -3.63 -6.58 5.46
C VAL A 399 -4.25 -6.22 6.79
N ILE A 400 -4.69 -4.96 6.94
CA ILE A 400 -5.32 -4.50 8.16
C ILE A 400 -6.85 -4.64 8.03
N ILE A 401 -7.45 -5.43 8.91
CA ILE A 401 -8.91 -5.45 9.08
C ILE A 401 -9.25 -4.31 10.03
N ASN A 402 -9.37 -3.11 9.48
CA ASN A 402 -9.56 -1.88 10.23
C ASN A 402 -11.05 -1.66 10.54
N ASN A 403 -11.53 -2.31 11.57
CA ASN A 403 -12.93 -2.20 11.98
C ASN A 403 -13.23 -1.01 12.88
N GLN A 404 -12.29 -0.08 13.03
CA GLN A 404 -12.42 1.20 13.71
C GLN A 404 -12.78 1.08 15.20
N ILE A 405 -12.41 -0.03 15.84
CA ILE A 405 -12.63 -0.24 17.27
C ILE A 405 -11.62 -1.23 17.86
N GLY A 406 -10.92 -0.84 18.92
CA GLY A 406 -10.04 -1.73 19.68
C GLY A 406 -10.75 -2.25 20.92
N PHE A 407 -11.21 -3.49 20.91
CA PHE A 407 -12.06 -4.10 21.95
C PHE A 407 -13.33 -3.25 22.18
N THR A 408 -13.27 -2.24 23.08
CA THR A 408 -14.34 -1.26 23.36
C THR A 408 -13.88 0.19 23.23
N THR A 409 -12.69 0.44 22.67
CA THR A 409 -12.09 1.78 22.55
C THR A 409 -12.15 2.24 21.09
N SER A 410 -12.74 3.41 20.84
CA SER A 410 -12.76 4.03 19.52
C SER A 410 -11.40 4.65 19.17
N PRO A 411 -11.06 4.83 17.87
CA PRO A 411 -9.77 5.31 17.43
C PRO A 411 -9.32 6.63 18.06
N ASN A 412 -10.23 7.57 18.23
CA ASN A 412 -9.94 8.90 18.83
C ASN A 412 -9.38 8.84 20.26
N PHE A 413 -9.57 7.72 20.96
CA PHE A 413 -9.08 7.49 22.32
C PHE A 413 -8.00 6.41 22.40
N SER A 414 -7.60 5.83 21.26
CA SER A 414 -6.69 4.68 21.24
C SER A 414 -5.28 5.01 20.73
N ARG A 415 -5.12 6.04 19.91
CA ARG A 415 -3.83 6.42 19.33
C ARG A 415 -3.76 7.91 19.02
N SER A 416 -2.53 8.44 18.97
CA SER A 416 -2.25 9.84 18.61
C SER A 416 -2.04 10.02 17.11
N SER A 417 -1.67 8.95 16.39
CA SER A 417 -1.45 9.00 14.94
C SER A 417 -2.78 9.03 14.17
N PRO A 418 -2.86 9.68 13.01
CA PRO A 418 -4.05 9.69 12.16
C PRO A 418 -4.50 8.29 11.77
N TYR A 419 -3.56 7.44 11.37
CA TYR A 419 -3.85 6.07 10.95
C TYR A 419 -3.16 5.04 11.84
N CYS A 420 -3.78 3.87 11.98
CA CYS A 420 -3.14 2.73 12.65
C CYS A 420 -1.89 2.25 11.91
N THR A 421 -1.78 2.57 10.64
CA THR A 421 -0.72 2.16 9.73
C THR A 421 0.53 3.03 9.77
N ASP A 422 0.53 4.12 10.54
CA ASP A 422 1.68 5.05 10.60
C ASP A 422 2.99 4.39 11.04
N VAL A 423 2.92 3.30 11.79
CA VAL A 423 4.09 2.49 12.18
C VAL A 423 4.86 1.93 10.97
N ALA A 424 4.18 1.66 9.85
CA ALA A 424 4.82 1.12 8.66
C ALA A 424 5.66 2.15 7.89
N LYS A 425 5.46 3.44 8.15
CA LYS A 425 6.25 4.53 7.55
C LYS A 425 7.71 4.50 7.98
N MET A 426 8.03 3.88 9.12
CA MET A 426 9.42 3.77 9.61
C MET A 426 10.31 2.97 8.65
N VAL A 427 9.76 2.00 7.93
CA VAL A 427 10.45 1.22 6.89
C VAL A 427 10.07 1.65 5.47
N MET A 428 9.44 2.81 5.33
CA MET A 428 9.04 3.39 4.05
C MET A 428 8.09 2.51 3.22
N ALA A 429 7.33 1.63 3.86
CA ALA A 429 6.33 0.81 3.19
C ALA A 429 5.19 1.69 2.65
N PRO A 430 4.80 1.56 1.37
CA PRO A 430 3.62 2.26 0.86
C PRO A 430 2.35 1.71 1.51
N ILE A 431 1.37 2.61 1.70
CA ILE A 431 0.12 2.29 2.40
C ILE A 431 -1.05 2.62 1.47
N PHE A 432 -1.93 1.65 1.29
CA PHE A 432 -3.18 1.80 0.56
C PHE A 432 -4.35 1.66 1.52
N HIS A 433 -5.02 2.77 1.80
CA HIS A 433 -6.28 2.79 2.54
C HIS A 433 -7.44 2.58 1.58
N VAL A 434 -8.39 1.74 1.94
CA VAL A 434 -9.54 1.49 1.06
C VAL A 434 -10.82 1.28 1.87
N ASN A 435 -11.91 1.81 1.34
CA ASN A 435 -13.25 1.59 1.89
C ASN A 435 -13.65 0.12 1.71
N GLY A 436 -13.89 -0.59 2.81
CA GLY A 436 -14.27 -2.01 2.80
C GLY A 436 -15.62 -2.31 2.15
N ASP A 437 -16.50 -1.30 2.01
CA ASP A 437 -17.77 -1.44 1.29
C ASP A 437 -17.65 -1.22 -0.22
N ASP A 438 -16.45 -0.96 -0.73
CA ASP A 438 -16.15 -0.94 -2.15
C ASP A 438 -15.24 -2.13 -2.50
N PRO A 439 -15.80 -3.33 -2.71
CA PRO A 439 -15.01 -4.55 -2.96
C PRO A 439 -14.21 -4.49 -4.26
N GLU A 440 -14.65 -3.73 -5.28
CA GLU A 440 -13.89 -3.53 -6.51
C GLU A 440 -12.62 -2.71 -6.22
N ALA A 441 -12.72 -1.65 -5.43
CA ALA A 441 -11.56 -0.87 -4.97
C ALA A 441 -10.62 -1.71 -4.11
N VAL A 442 -11.15 -2.52 -3.19
CA VAL A 442 -10.35 -3.43 -2.33
C VAL A 442 -9.55 -4.42 -3.18
N VAL A 443 -10.17 -5.06 -4.17
CA VAL A 443 -9.50 -5.99 -5.07
C VAL A 443 -8.48 -5.28 -5.97
N HIS A 444 -8.77 -4.04 -6.39
CA HIS A 444 -7.84 -3.24 -7.16
C HIS A 444 -6.54 -2.93 -6.39
N VAL A 445 -6.64 -2.43 -5.16
CA VAL A 445 -5.45 -2.14 -4.35
C VAL A 445 -4.71 -3.40 -3.92
N ALA A 446 -5.40 -4.51 -3.68
CA ALA A 446 -4.79 -5.81 -3.42
C ALA A 446 -3.90 -6.26 -4.59
N ARG A 447 -4.35 -6.03 -5.82
CA ARG A 447 -3.55 -6.28 -7.03
C ARG A 447 -2.32 -5.39 -7.08
N ILE A 448 -2.46 -4.08 -6.84
CA ILE A 448 -1.33 -3.13 -6.85
C ILE A 448 -0.30 -3.51 -5.77
N ALA A 449 -0.76 -3.83 -4.56
CA ALA A 449 0.09 -4.25 -3.46
C ALA A 449 0.91 -5.51 -3.81
N THR A 450 0.28 -6.49 -4.46
CA THR A 450 0.96 -7.71 -4.90
C THR A 450 2.01 -7.41 -5.97
N GLU A 451 1.65 -6.59 -6.97
CA GLU A 451 2.57 -6.19 -8.05
C GLU A 451 3.76 -5.38 -7.50
N PHE A 452 3.52 -4.50 -6.51
CA PHE A 452 4.58 -3.73 -5.84
C PHE A 452 5.55 -4.64 -5.09
N ARG A 453 5.03 -5.53 -4.23
CA ARG A 453 5.86 -6.47 -3.45
C ARG A 453 6.71 -7.34 -4.36
N GLN A 454 6.13 -7.91 -5.41
CA GLN A 454 6.84 -8.80 -6.34
C GLN A 454 7.90 -8.04 -7.17
N LYS A 455 7.67 -6.76 -7.43
CA LYS A 455 8.61 -5.96 -8.23
C LYS A 455 9.77 -5.38 -7.42
N PHE A 456 9.51 -4.97 -6.19
CA PHE A 456 10.47 -4.20 -5.39
C PHE A 456 10.99 -4.95 -4.17
N SER A 457 10.45 -6.13 -3.88
CA SER A 457 10.86 -6.96 -2.74
C SER A 457 10.81 -6.20 -1.40
N CYS A 458 9.76 -5.40 -1.20
CA CYS A 458 9.52 -4.56 -0.02
C CYS A 458 8.16 -4.84 0.60
N ASP A 459 8.01 -4.51 1.88
CA ASP A 459 6.73 -4.54 2.57
C ASP A 459 5.73 -3.58 1.96
N VAL A 460 4.45 -3.93 2.04
CA VAL A 460 3.34 -3.09 1.61
C VAL A 460 2.16 -3.28 2.54
N VAL A 461 1.43 -2.21 2.82
CA VAL A 461 0.29 -2.22 3.73
C VAL A 461 -0.99 -1.94 2.95
N LEU A 462 -1.98 -2.81 3.16
CA LEU A 462 -3.35 -2.68 2.69
C LEU A 462 -4.27 -2.49 3.88
N ASP A 463 -4.78 -1.28 4.09
CA ASP A 463 -5.67 -0.92 5.19
C ASP A 463 -7.12 -0.93 4.72
N VAL A 464 -7.84 -2.01 5.01
CA VAL A 464 -9.26 -2.15 4.66
C VAL A 464 -10.10 -1.56 5.78
N ILE A 465 -10.56 -0.32 5.59
CA ILE A 465 -11.38 0.39 6.56
C ILE A 465 -12.83 -0.11 6.46
N CYS A 466 -13.28 -0.72 7.51
CA CYS A 466 -14.55 -1.44 7.58
C CYS A 466 -15.22 -1.24 8.95
N TYR A 467 -16.06 -2.15 9.36
CA TYR A 467 -16.69 -2.11 10.68
C TYR A 467 -16.86 -3.54 11.23
N ARG A 468 -17.08 -3.63 12.52
CA ARG A 468 -17.38 -4.89 13.22
C ARG A 468 -18.88 -4.93 13.50
N ARG A 469 -19.62 -5.81 12.83
CA ARG A 469 -21.09 -5.85 12.91
C ARG A 469 -21.61 -6.27 14.30
N PHE A 470 -20.92 -7.18 14.95
CA PHE A 470 -21.27 -7.69 16.28
C PHE A 470 -20.26 -7.25 17.35
N GLY A 471 -20.32 -7.82 18.56
CA GLY A 471 -19.38 -7.54 19.64
C GLY A 471 -17.94 -7.99 19.35
N HIS A 472 -17.05 -7.82 20.31
CA HIS A 472 -15.69 -8.35 20.20
C HIS A 472 -15.71 -9.85 19.97
N ASN A 473 -16.57 -10.55 20.71
CA ASN A 473 -16.99 -11.91 20.43
C ASN A 473 -18.53 -11.98 20.45
N GLU A 474 -19.09 -13.13 20.09
CA GLU A 474 -20.52 -13.30 19.89
C GLU A 474 -21.34 -13.32 21.20
N GLY A 475 -20.67 -13.32 22.36
CA GLY A 475 -21.30 -13.18 23.66
C GLY A 475 -21.42 -11.73 24.16
N ASP A 476 -20.79 -10.78 23.46
CA ASP A 476 -20.75 -9.38 23.87
C ASP A 476 -21.92 -8.58 23.26
N GLU A 477 -22.49 -7.65 24.05
CA GLU A 477 -23.43 -6.63 23.54
C GLU A 477 -22.71 -5.29 23.38
N PRO A 478 -22.28 -4.94 22.15
CA PRO A 478 -21.41 -3.79 21.93
C PRO A 478 -22.12 -2.43 22.07
N SER A 479 -23.44 -2.41 22.05
CA SER A 479 -24.21 -1.14 22.22
C SER A 479 -24.11 -0.61 23.65
N PHE A 480 -23.66 -1.39 24.62
CA PHE A 480 -23.43 -0.90 25.98
C PHE A 480 -22.25 0.08 26.06
N THR A 481 -21.25 -0.10 25.24
CA THR A 481 -20.05 0.75 25.22
C THR A 481 -20.03 1.75 24.05
N GLN A 482 -20.53 1.38 22.87
CA GLN A 482 -20.57 2.20 21.67
C GLN A 482 -22.00 2.32 21.08
N PRO A 483 -22.94 2.95 21.79
CA PRO A 483 -24.35 2.98 21.37
C PRO A 483 -24.56 3.70 20.01
N LEU A 484 -23.84 4.79 19.75
CA LEU A 484 -23.98 5.57 18.52
C LEU A 484 -23.41 4.84 17.32
N MET A 485 -22.22 4.26 17.44
CA MET A 485 -21.58 3.48 16.39
C MET A 485 -22.44 2.29 16.00
N TYR A 486 -22.93 1.52 16.99
CA TYR A 486 -23.75 0.33 16.72
C TYR A 486 -25.17 0.65 16.27
N LYS A 487 -25.68 1.85 16.58
CA LYS A 487 -26.91 2.36 15.94
C LYS A 487 -26.72 2.54 14.44
N LYS A 488 -25.59 3.15 14.03
CA LYS A 488 -25.25 3.31 12.60
C LYS A 488 -25.04 1.95 11.94
N ILE A 489 -24.26 1.04 12.55
CA ILE A 489 -24.00 -0.30 12.02
C ILE A 489 -25.28 -1.10 11.78
N ARG A 490 -26.25 -1.05 12.71
CA ARG A 490 -27.54 -1.74 12.54
C ARG A 490 -28.38 -1.20 11.37
N GLN A 491 -28.21 0.05 11.03
CA GLN A 491 -28.92 0.71 9.91
C GLN A 491 -28.16 0.57 8.58
N HIS A 492 -26.88 0.19 8.65
CA HIS A 492 -26.02 0.05 7.51
C HIS A 492 -26.29 -1.29 6.80
N PRO A 493 -26.46 -1.32 5.46
CA PRO A 493 -26.60 -2.56 4.73
C PRO A 493 -25.35 -3.43 4.89
N SER A 494 -25.43 -4.71 4.57
CA SER A 494 -24.23 -5.54 4.47
C SER A 494 -23.44 -5.17 3.22
N THR A 495 -22.14 -5.49 3.19
CA THR A 495 -21.26 -5.23 2.04
C THR A 495 -21.82 -5.85 0.74
N LEU A 496 -22.48 -6.99 0.86
CA LEU A 496 -23.14 -7.65 -0.27
C LEU A 496 -24.35 -6.85 -0.83
N ASN A 497 -24.98 -6.01 0.00
CA ASN A 497 -26.16 -5.21 -0.36
C ASN A 497 -25.83 -3.76 -0.70
N VAL A 498 -24.62 -3.31 -0.47
CA VAL A 498 -24.09 -2.02 -0.92
C VAL A 498 -23.79 -2.07 -2.42
#